data_19e9709519c52caeebee14d8eb5c7957
#
_entry.id   19e9709519c52caeebee14d8eb5c7957
#
_cell.length_a   1.000
_cell.length_b   1.000
_cell.length_c   1.000
_cell.angle_alpha   90.00
_cell.angle_beta   90.00
_cell.angle_gamma   90.00
#
_symmetry.space_group_name_H-M   'P 1'
#
loop_
_entity.id
_entity.type
_entity.pdbx_description
1 polymer ?
#
loop_
_entity_poly.entity_id
_entity_poly.type
_entity_poly.pdbx_seq_one_letter_code
_entity_poly.pdbx_strand_id
1 'polypeptide(L)'
;MSQDDSLRSPQHNGPLDDENLGLAGRTARFFIRSPLSPLFYVAMLMMGLLGLIATPRQEDPQISVPMIDIMVQYPGASAKQVSTLAMQPLERMISEIPGVDHVYSAAERGQGIVTVQFEVGEEMGESLVKVNDKLASNMDKIPPGVMPPLVKSKGIDDVPIVTLTLWSKDLDGNGRPDVDDGQLRLLAQDVLQVLKEVPDTGNSFIVGGRREQITVDAYPERLSGYRISLADVAHTIQTANAETTAGGVESSGAHFSVITGSFLKSADEINRLVVGTYNEIPVYVHDVARVRQVPEDAEQLVAYYTGPAAPEGIEADGAPAVTVAIAKKPLTNGVTVASAIMDKVEELKGGRIPNNVEVSVTRNYGETADEKVSELIFKLFIATFFVFL
;
A
#
# COMPACT_ATOMS: atom_id res chain seq x y z
N MET A 1 3.29 75.96 -55.92
CA MET A 1 4.46 76.43 -55.17
C MET A 1 4.45 75.64 -53.84
N SER A 2 5.57 75.05 -53.56
CA SER A 2 5.94 74.44 -52.27
C SER A 2 5.40 73.03 -52.02
N GLN A 3 6.07 72.05 -52.38
CA GLN A 3 7.16 71.24 -51.82
C GLN A 3 6.65 70.38 -50.65
N ASP A 4 6.48 69.15 -51.03
CA ASP A 4 6.29 68.02 -50.13
C ASP A 4 7.62 67.29 -50.12
N ASP A 5 8.33 67.31 -48.97
CA ASP A 5 9.59 66.62 -48.77
C ASP A 5 9.69 66.21 -47.31
N SER A 6 9.10 65.00 -46.99
CA SER A 6 9.38 64.36 -45.72
C SER A 6 8.82 62.99 -45.65
N LEU A 7 9.35 61.97 -46.37
CA LEU A 7 9.25 60.57 -46.01
C LEU A 7 10.48 59.80 -46.53
N ARG A 8 11.64 60.06 -45.94
CA ARG A 8 12.78 59.16 -46.04
C ARG A 8 12.94 58.47 -44.70
N SER A 9 12.50 57.24 -44.63
CA SER A 9 12.88 56.25 -43.61
C SER A 9 14.41 56.09 -43.67
N PRO A 10 15.12 56.11 -42.55
CA PRO A 10 16.55 55.82 -42.49
C PRO A 10 16.76 54.32 -42.75
N GLN A 11 17.31 54.01 -43.95
CA GLN A 11 17.92 52.71 -44.18
C GLN A 11 19.19 52.60 -43.33
N HIS A 12 19.07 51.89 -42.20
CA HIS A 12 20.19 51.59 -41.33
C HIS A 12 20.88 50.33 -41.87
N ASN A 13 21.64 50.49 -42.98
CA ASN A 13 22.57 49.50 -43.52
C ASN A 13 24.02 49.90 -43.18
N GLY A 14 24.31 49.99 -41.87
CA GLY A 14 25.68 50.08 -41.39
C GLY A 14 26.04 48.81 -40.62
N PRO A 15 27.31 48.35 -40.60
CA PRO A 15 27.73 47.27 -39.72
C PRO A 15 27.41 47.75 -38.29
N LEU A 16 26.72 46.88 -37.53
CA LEU A 16 26.35 47.11 -36.13
C LEU A 16 27.63 47.42 -35.33
N ASP A 17 27.83 48.70 -34.97
CA ASP A 17 28.97 49.15 -34.19
C ASP A 17 28.97 48.47 -32.81
N ASP A 18 30.13 47.94 -32.42
CA ASP A 18 30.34 47.17 -31.18
C ASP A 18 30.03 47.95 -29.88
N GLU A 19 29.98 49.29 -29.98
CA GLU A 19 29.79 50.17 -28.82
C GLU A 19 28.34 50.22 -28.27
N ASN A 20 27.35 49.80 -29.07
CA ASN A 20 25.94 49.89 -28.69
C ASN A 20 25.30 48.51 -28.28
N LEU A 21 26.06 47.44 -28.26
CA LEU A 21 25.57 46.13 -27.83
C LEU A 21 25.67 46.02 -26.33
N GLY A 22 24.53 45.98 -25.62
CA GLY A 22 24.46 45.62 -24.20
C GLY A 22 25.07 44.24 -23.91
N LEU A 23 25.20 43.87 -22.65
CA LEU A 23 25.78 42.58 -22.22
C LEU A 23 25.19 41.38 -22.97
N ALA A 24 23.88 41.34 -23.18
CA ALA A 24 23.19 40.31 -23.93
C ALA A 24 23.59 40.25 -25.41
N GLY A 25 23.77 41.38 -26.05
CA GLY A 25 24.19 41.46 -27.44
C GLY A 25 25.64 41.01 -27.66
N ARG A 26 26.56 41.35 -26.73
CA ARG A 26 27.95 40.89 -26.79
C ARG A 26 28.07 39.39 -26.58
N THR A 27 27.33 38.81 -25.65
CA THR A 27 27.27 37.34 -25.44
C THR A 27 26.69 36.65 -26.65
N ALA A 28 25.57 37.11 -27.21
CA ALA A 28 24.98 36.55 -28.42
C ALA A 28 25.97 36.57 -29.60
N ARG A 29 26.67 37.69 -29.83
CA ARG A 29 27.68 37.81 -30.92
C ARG A 29 28.86 36.87 -30.74
N PHE A 30 29.32 36.66 -29.49
CA PHE A 30 30.42 35.73 -29.16
C PHE A 30 30.02 34.30 -29.55
N PHE A 31 28.80 33.88 -29.19
CA PHE A 31 28.30 32.52 -29.50
C PHE A 31 27.98 32.36 -30.99
N ILE A 32 27.37 33.33 -31.67
CA ILE A 32 27.01 33.21 -33.10
C ILE A 32 28.24 33.02 -33.99
N ARG A 33 29.39 33.65 -33.63
CA ARG A 33 30.63 33.60 -34.44
C ARG A 33 31.62 32.54 -33.96
N SER A 34 31.33 31.83 -32.87
CA SER A 34 32.23 30.82 -32.31
C SER A 34 32.08 29.47 -33.06
N PRO A 35 33.18 28.86 -33.48
CA PRO A 35 33.15 27.52 -34.08
C PRO A 35 32.71 26.44 -33.06
N LEU A 36 32.71 26.76 -31.75
CA LEU A 36 32.25 25.88 -30.69
C LEU A 36 30.71 25.87 -30.51
N SER A 37 29.99 26.85 -31.10
CA SER A 37 28.54 26.97 -30.92
C SER A 37 27.76 25.76 -31.43
N PRO A 38 28.07 25.16 -32.58
CA PRO A 38 27.42 23.90 -32.99
C PRO A 38 27.65 22.75 -32.00
N LEU A 39 28.87 22.68 -31.42
CA LEU A 39 29.20 21.65 -30.44
C LEU A 39 28.41 21.83 -29.12
N PHE A 40 28.29 23.07 -28.63
CA PHE A 40 27.45 23.40 -27.50
C PHE A 40 25.98 23.08 -27.76
N TYR A 41 25.50 23.38 -28.97
CA TYR A 41 24.12 23.07 -29.34
C TYR A 41 23.83 21.57 -29.31
N VAL A 42 24.73 20.75 -29.88
CA VAL A 42 24.61 19.29 -29.84
C VAL A 42 24.71 18.76 -28.41
N ALA A 43 25.63 19.30 -27.60
CA ALA A 43 25.78 18.91 -26.21
C ALA A 43 24.50 19.22 -25.36
N MET A 44 23.91 20.41 -25.56
CA MET A 44 22.65 20.80 -24.90
C MET A 44 21.47 19.92 -25.34
N LEU A 45 21.40 19.59 -26.64
CA LEU A 45 20.38 18.71 -27.17
C LEU A 45 20.49 17.29 -26.59
N MET A 46 21.73 16.76 -26.51
CA MET A 46 21.98 15.46 -25.88
C MET A 46 21.66 15.47 -24.38
N MET A 47 22.01 16.58 -23.67
CA MET A 47 21.71 16.72 -22.26
C MET A 47 20.18 16.81 -22.03
N GLY A 48 19.45 17.52 -22.89
CA GLY A 48 18.00 17.57 -22.85
C GLY A 48 17.34 16.20 -23.10
N LEU A 49 17.87 15.43 -24.07
CA LEU A 49 17.40 14.07 -24.35
C LEU A 49 17.67 13.13 -23.17
N LEU A 50 18.87 13.18 -22.59
CA LEU A 50 19.21 12.45 -21.37
C LEU A 50 18.29 12.83 -20.20
N GLY A 51 18.01 14.11 -20.03
CA GLY A 51 17.07 14.58 -19.01
C GLY A 51 15.67 13.99 -19.19
N LEU A 52 15.15 13.96 -20.42
CA LEU A 52 13.85 13.36 -20.75
C LEU A 52 13.77 11.86 -20.40
N ILE A 53 14.86 11.14 -20.61
CA ILE A 53 14.94 9.69 -20.32
C ILE A 53 15.14 9.43 -18.83
N ALA A 54 15.97 10.24 -18.16
CA ALA A 54 16.34 10.05 -16.76
C ALA A 54 15.28 10.56 -15.77
N THR A 55 14.37 11.46 -16.20
CA THR A 55 13.36 12.01 -15.30
C THR A 55 12.28 10.97 -14.98
N PRO A 56 12.04 10.63 -13.70
CA PRO A 56 10.99 9.71 -13.30
C PRO A 56 9.61 10.26 -13.68
N ARG A 57 8.77 9.39 -14.24
CA ARG A 57 7.39 9.72 -14.61
C ARG A 57 6.45 9.13 -13.58
N GLN A 58 5.52 9.92 -13.10
CA GLN A 58 4.49 9.50 -12.15
C GLN A 58 3.28 10.44 -12.25
N GLU A 59 2.11 9.98 -11.80
CA GLU A 59 0.88 10.77 -11.84
C GLU A 59 0.86 11.82 -10.72
N ASP A 60 1.10 11.39 -9.48
CA ASP A 60 1.09 12.27 -8.33
C ASP A 60 2.48 12.86 -8.07
N PRO A 61 2.61 14.19 -7.86
CA PRO A 61 3.89 14.80 -7.54
C PRO A 61 4.39 14.33 -6.17
N GLN A 62 5.70 14.14 -6.04
CA GLN A 62 6.33 13.81 -4.77
C GLN A 62 6.42 15.05 -3.86
N ILE A 63 5.31 15.35 -3.20
CA ILE A 63 5.28 16.39 -2.17
C ILE A 63 5.41 15.67 -0.82
N SER A 64 6.53 15.90 -0.12
CA SER A 64 6.71 15.34 1.22
C SER A 64 5.79 16.07 2.20
N VAL A 65 4.72 15.39 2.59
CA VAL A 65 3.83 15.79 3.70
C VAL A 65 3.73 14.56 4.60
N PRO A 66 4.63 14.41 5.58
CA PRO A 66 4.57 13.26 6.46
C PRO A 66 3.27 13.23 7.24
N MET A 67 2.58 12.10 7.16
CA MET A 67 1.42 11.79 7.98
C MET A 67 1.72 10.55 8.82
N ILE A 68 1.36 10.59 10.10
CA ILE A 68 1.60 9.50 11.04
C ILE A 68 0.31 9.18 11.78
N ASP A 69 -0.13 7.94 11.65
CA ASP A 69 -1.30 7.43 12.35
C ASP A 69 -0.86 6.75 13.66
N ILE A 70 -1.43 7.20 14.77
CA ILE A 70 -1.23 6.65 16.12
C ILE A 70 -2.53 5.96 16.53
N MET A 71 -2.53 4.64 16.47
CA MET A 71 -3.68 3.82 16.81
C MET A 71 -3.64 3.48 18.29
N VAL A 72 -4.72 3.74 19.01
CA VAL A 72 -4.85 3.50 20.44
C VAL A 72 -6.01 2.56 20.68
N GLN A 73 -5.77 1.49 21.42
CA GLN A 73 -6.81 0.56 21.86
C GLN A 73 -7.11 0.79 23.35
N TYR A 74 -8.40 0.91 23.67
CA TYR A 74 -8.90 1.05 25.04
C TYR A 74 -10.11 0.11 25.23
N PRO A 75 -9.87 -1.20 25.39
CA PRO A 75 -10.94 -2.19 25.48
C PRO A 75 -11.97 -1.88 26.53
N GLY A 76 -13.25 -2.02 26.19
CA GLY A 76 -14.38 -1.76 27.10
C GLY A 76 -14.81 -0.30 27.26
N ALA A 77 -13.99 0.66 26.82
CA ALA A 77 -14.32 2.08 26.90
C ALA A 77 -15.36 2.49 25.83
N SER A 78 -16.27 3.41 26.21
CA SER A 78 -17.16 4.06 25.24
C SER A 78 -16.38 5.06 24.36
N ALA A 79 -16.88 5.41 23.17
CA ALA A 79 -16.26 6.39 22.29
C ALA A 79 -15.96 7.72 22.99
N LYS A 80 -16.87 8.19 23.87
CA LYS A 80 -16.67 9.41 24.66
C LYS A 80 -15.52 9.28 25.65
N GLN A 81 -15.36 8.12 26.32
CA GLN A 81 -14.23 7.85 27.20
C GLN A 81 -12.91 7.77 26.44
N VAL A 82 -12.89 7.09 25.29
CA VAL A 82 -11.73 7.05 24.40
C VAL A 82 -11.33 8.46 23.99
N SER A 83 -12.30 9.28 23.52
CA SER A 83 -12.05 10.66 23.12
C SER A 83 -11.48 11.50 24.27
N THR A 84 -12.13 11.46 25.45
CA THR A 84 -11.79 12.39 26.54
C THR A 84 -10.53 11.97 27.30
N LEU A 85 -10.36 10.66 27.52
CA LEU A 85 -9.29 10.15 28.38
C LEU A 85 -8.01 9.80 27.63
N ALA A 86 -8.12 9.39 26.36
CA ALA A 86 -6.97 8.98 25.56
C ALA A 86 -6.66 9.95 24.41
N MET A 87 -7.64 10.29 23.56
CA MET A 87 -7.36 11.09 22.36
C MET A 87 -6.99 12.55 22.67
N GLN A 88 -7.79 13.27 23.45
CA GLN A 88 -7.53 14.68 23.77
C GLN A 88 -6.19 14.95 24.46
N PRO A 89 -5.76 14.15 25.47
CA PRO A 89 -4.41 14.27 26.02
C PRO A 89 -3.31 13.99 24.99
N LEU A 90 -3.52 12.97 24.13
CA LEU A 90 -2.58 12.62 23.10
C LEU A 90 -2.46 13.72 22.04
N GLU A 91 -3.56 14.30 21.57
CA GLU A 91 -3.57 15.43 20.64
C GLU A 91 -2.75 16.60 21.16
N ARG A 92 -2.98 17.01 22.43
CA ARG A 92 -2.22 18.11 23.05
C ARG A 92 -0.74 17.82 23.12
N MET A 93 -0.38 16.59 23.46
CA MET A 93 1.01 16.17 23.56
C MET A 93 1.71 16.14 22.21
N ILE A 94 1.03 15.66 21.18
CA ILE A 94 1.57 15.55 19.82
C ILE A 94 1.65 16.91 19.14
N SER A 95 0.69 17.82 19.38
CA SER A 95 0.71 19.17 18.82
C SER A 95 1.88 20.04 19.34
N GLU A 96 2.57 19.63 20.40
CA GLU A 96 3.78 20.30 20.90
C GLU A 96 5.04 19.93 20.10
N ILE A 97 4.98 18.95 19.19
CA ILE A 97 6.14 18.51 18.42
C ILE A 97 6.45 19.55 17.34
N PRO A 98 7.72 20.04 17.26
CA PRO A 98 8.13 20.99 16.22
C PRO A 98 7.94 20.39 14.81
N GLY A 99 7.33 21.19 13.91
CA GLY A 99 7.02 20.79 12.53
C GLY A 99 5.66 20.11 12.36
N VAL A 100 4.87 19.95 13.42
CA VAL A 100 3.47 19.50 13.32
C VAL A 100 2.60 20.67 12.86
N ASP A 101 1.88 20.46 11.76
CA ASP A 101 0.93 21.39 11.18
C ASP A 101 -0.48 21.17 11.74
N HIS A 102 -1.01 19.94 11.60
CA HIS A 102 -2.35 19.58 12.05
C HIS A 102 -2.37 18.23 12.78
N VAL A 103 -3.27 18.11 13.74
CA VAL A 103 -3.56 16.86 14.45
C VAL A 103 -5.05 16.60 14.36
N TYR A 104 -5.41 15.44 13.84
CA TYR A 104 -6.79 14.95 13.72
C TYR A 104 -6.99 13.75 14.62
N SER A 105 -8.17 13.59 15.19
CA SER A 105 -8.49 12.35 15.90
C SER A 105 -9.90 11.87 15.59
N ALA A 106 -10.06 10.55 15.66
CA ALA A 106 -11.34 9.88 15.63
C ALA A 106 -11.40 8.85 16.76
N ALA A 107 -12.53 8.79 17.46
CA ALA A 107 -12.74 7.88 18.57
C ALA A 107 -13.98 7.03 18.35
N GLU A 108 -13.81 5.72 18.51
CA GLU A 108 -14.86 4.71 18.47
C GLU A 108 -14.93 3.96 19.81
N ARG A 109 -15.90 3.07 19.95
CA ARG A 109 -15.95 2.20 21.12
C ARG A 109 -14.73 1.27 21.16
N GLY A 110 -13.93 1.39 22.20
CA GLY A 110 -12.77 0.53 22.46
C GLY A 110 -11.51 0.90 21.67
N GLN A 111 -11.55 1.89 20.78
CA GLN A 111 -10.38 2.31 20.01
C GLN A 111 -10.44 3.76 19.55
N GLY A 112 -9.28 4.30 19.17
CA GLY A 112 -9.18 5.61 18.55
C GLY A 112 -7.93 5.71 17.69
N ILE A 113 -7.92 6.69 16.81
CA ILE A 113 -6.79 7.02 15.94
C ILE A 113 -6.49 8.51 16.06
N VAL A 114 -5.22 8.85 16.17
CA VAL A 114 -4.72 10.23 16.04
C VAL A 114 -3.84 10.29 14.81
N THR A 115 -4.22 11.10 13.84
CA THR A 115 -3.43 11.35 12.62
C THR A 115 -2.70 12.66 12.78
N VAL A 116 -1.39 12.61 12.71
CA VAL A 116 -0.49 13.75 12.80
C VAL A 116 -0.02 14.11 11.40
N GLN A 117 -0.26 15.34 10.99
CA GLN A 117 0.23 15.90 9.75
C GLN A 117 1.37 16.87 10.05
N PHE A 118 2.50 16.68 9.38
CA PHE A 118 3.65 17.58 9.48
C PHE A 118 3.63 18.63 8.38
N GLU A 119 4.42 19.68 8.55
CA GLU A 119 4.62 20.71 7.54
C GLU A 119 5.20 20.15 6.26
N VAL A 120 4.92 20.81 5.13
CA VAL A 120 5.43 20.43 3.82
C VAL A 120 6.96 20.57 3.79
N GLY A 121 7.65 19.50 3.40
CA GLY A 121 9.11 19.47 3.33
C GLY A 121 9.80 18.80 4.51
N GLU A 122 9.07 18.48 5.59
CA GLU A 122 9.59 17.62 6.66
C GLU A 122 9.87 16.20 6.12
N GLU A 123 10.86 15.53 6.70
CA GLU A 123 11.18 14.15 6.32
C GLU A 123 10.39 13.14 7.16
N MET A 124 9.86 12.10 6.50
CA MET A 124 9.07 11.06 7.16
C MET A 124 9.83 10.34 8.27
N GLY A 125 11.12 10.03 8.04
CA GLY A 125 11.97 9.35 9.02
C GLY A 125 12.16 10.16 10.30
N GLU A 126 12.51 11.44 10.16
CA GLU A 126 12.67 12.35 11.30
C GLU A 126 11.36 12.59 12.04
N SER A 127 10.27 12.79 11.31
CA SER A 127 8.94 12.98 11.87
C SER A 127 8.49 11.77 12.70
N LEU A 128 8.75 10.56 12.20
CA LEU A 128 8.45 9.32 12.91
C LEU A 128 9.27 9.19 14.20
N VAL A 129 10.54 9.57 14.18
CA VAL A 129 11.40 9.59 15.39
C VAL A 129 10.87 10.60 16.40
N LYS A 130 10.53 11.83 15.99
CA LYS A 130 9.94 12.87 16.86
C LYS A 130 8.68 12.36 17.57
N VAL A 131 7.77 11.70 16.83
CA VAL A 131 6.53 11.13 17.39
C VAL A 131 6.82 10.02 18.39
N ASN A 132 7.68 9.05 18.02
CA ASN A 132 8.01 7.93 18.90
C ASN A 132 8.72 8.39 20.18
N ASP A 133 9.65 9.34 20.09
CA ASP A 133 10.33 9.93 21.26
C ASP A 133 9.33 10.64 22.17
N LYS A 134 8.42 11.44 21.61
CA LYS A 134 7.38 12.11 22.38
C LYS A 134 6.45 11.13 23.10
N LEU A 135 6.05 10.04 22.45
CA LEU A 135 5.24 8.98 23.04
C LEU A 135 6.01 8.25 24.15
N ALA A 136 7.24 7.82 23.86
CA ALA A 136 8.07 7.09 24.83
C ALA A 136 8.36 7.90 26.10
N SER A 137 8.63 9.20 25.94
CA SER A 137 8.90 10.12 27.06
C SER A 137 7.68 10.43 27.92
N ASN A 138 6.46 10.08 27.49
CA ASN A 138 5.21 10.37 28.19
C ASN A 138 4.35 9.12 28.43
N MET A 139 4.94 7.95 28.43
CA MET A 139 4.23 6.68 28.68
C MET A 139 3.57 6.63 30.07
N ASP A 140 4.10 7.36 31.01
CA ASP A 140 3.55 7.53 32.38
C ASP A 140 2.19 8.26 32.40
N LYS A 141 1.86 9.01 31.37
CA LYS A 141 0.60 9.75 31.20
C LYS A 141 -0.52 8.95 30.56
N ILE A 142 -0.22 7.73 30.11
CA ILE A 142 -1.22 6.85 29.47
C ILE A 142 -2.20 6.35 30.55
N PRO A 143 -3.52 6.51 30.33
CA PRO A 143 -4.52 6.05 31.30
C PRO A 143 -4.47 4.54 31.52
N PRO A 144 -4.76 4.04 32.72
CA PRO A 144 -4.85 2.61 32.99
C PRO A 144 -5.88 1.94 32.04
N GLY A 145 -5.52 0.79 31.49
CA GLY A 145 -6.34 0.01 30.57
C GLY A 145 -6.21 0.40 29.10
N VAL A 146 -5.49 1.47 28.79
CA VAL A 146 -5.08 1.80 27.42
C VAL A 146 -3.87 0.95 27.06
N MET A 147 -3.94 0.28 25.89
CA MET A 147 -2.81 -0.49 25.36
C MET A 147 -1.73 0.44 24.78
N PRO A 148 -0.47 0.00 24.71
CA PRO A 148 0.59 0.78 24.05
C PRO A 148 0.16 1.18 22.63
N PRO A 149 0.31 2.47 22.26
CA PRO A 149 -0.11 2.95 20.95
C PRO A 149 0.73 2.33 19.82
N LEU A 150 0.09 1.99 18.73
CA LEU A 150 0.73 1.53 17.50
C LEU A 150 0.92 2.72 16.55
N VAL A 151 2.16 3.03 16.22
CA VAL A 151 2.52 4.14 15.32
C VAL A 151 2.77 3.61 13.92
N LYS A 152 2.10 4.19 12.91
CA LYS A 152 2.29 3.87 11.50
C LYS A 152 2.51 5.13 10.69
N SER A 153 3.55 5.15 9.88
CA SER A 153 3.74 6.20 8.87
C SER A 153 2.77 6.01 7.71
N LYS A 154 2.38 7.11 7.07
CA LYS A 154 1.50 7.17 5.92
C LYS A 154 2.01 8.23 4.96
N GLY A 155 2.57 7.81 3.86
CA GLY A 155 3.14 8.68 2.84
C GLY A 155 2.37 8.67 1.53
N ILE A 156 2.66 9.62 0.66
CA ILE A 156 2.11 9.66 -0.69
C ILE A 156 2.54 8.43 -1.51
N ASP A 157 3.74 7.92 -1.25
CA ASP A 157 4.27 6.73 -1.91
C ASP A 157 3.62 5.41 -1.45
N ASP A 158 2.80 5.44 -0.39
CA ASP A 158 1.97 4.29 0.03
C ASP A 158 0.68 4.16 -0.80
N VAL A 159 0.37 5.17 -1.63
CA VAL A 159 -0.78 5.12 -2.54
C VAL A 159 -0.49 4.09 -3.65
N PRO A 160 -1.37 3.09 -3.83
CA PRO A 160 -1.17 2.09 -4.87
C PRO A 160 -1.19 2.70 -6.27
N ILE A 161 -0.14 2.42 -7.05
CA ILE A 161 -0.04 2.81 -8.46
C ILE A 161 -0.72 1.81 -9.38
N VAL A 162 -0.78 0.53 -8.97
CA VAL A 162 -1.47 -0.54 -9.69
C VAL A 162 -2.41 -1.25 -8.72
N THR A 163 -3.65 -1.46 -9.13
CA THR A 163 -4.58 -2.36 -8.46
C THR A 163 -5.10 -3.41 -9.42
N LEU A 164 -4.96 -4.67 -9.00
CA LEU A 164 -5.34 -5.84 -9.75
C LEU A 164 -6.47 -6.54 -9.01
N THR A 165 -7.60 -6.72 -9.65
CA THR A 165 -8.73 -7.41 -9.06
C THR A 165 -8.86 -8.80 -9.65
N LEU A 166 -8.62 -9.81 -8.81
CA LEU A 166 -8.84 -11.21 -9.12
C LEU A 166 -10.30 -11.55 -8.83
N TRP A 167 -11.00 -12.10 -9.80
CA TRP A 167 -12.40 -12.48 -9.63
C TRP A 167 -12.69 -13.83 -10.27
N SER A 168 -13.68 -14.53 -9.72
CA SER A 168 -14.07 -15.87 -10.19
C SER A 168 -14.97 -15.79 -11.40
N LYS A 169 -14.64 -16.55 -12.43
CA LYS A 169 -15.54 -16.85 -13.55
C LYS A 169 -16.57 -17.90 -13.13
N ASP A 170 -17.63 -18.01 -13.90
CA ASP A 170 -18.59 -19.13 -13.90
C ASP A 170 -18.43 -19.87 -15.24
N LEU A 171 -17.44 -20.75 -15.33
CA LEU A 171 -17.16 -21.50 -16.57
C LEU A 171 -18.26 -22.52 -16.90
N ASP A 172 -18.94 -23.04 -15.87
CA ASP A 172 -20.00 -24.03 -16.04
C ASP A 172 -21.34 -23.40 -16.39
N GLY A 173 -21.49 -22.06 -16.30
CA GLY A 173 -22.71 -21.32 -16.60
C GLY A 173 -23.87 -21.66 -15.65
N ASN A 174 -23.54 -22.10 -14.44
CA ASN A 174 -24.55 -22.52 -13.44
C ASN A 174 -25.01 -21.37 -12.54
N GLY A 175 -24.53 -20.16 -12.75
CA GLY A 175 -24.84 -18.95 -11.97
C GLY A 175 -24.11 -18.91 -10.62
N ARG A 176 -23.08 -19.75 -10.45
CA ARG A 176 -22.25 -19.78 -9.24
C ARG A 176 -20.80 -19.58 -9.59
N PRO A 177 -20.06 -18.80 -8.77
CA PRO A 177 -18.63 -18.66 -8.97
C PRO A 177 -17.90 -19.98 -8.74
N ASP A 178 -16.94 -20.32 -9.60
CA ASP A 178 -16.12 -21.54 -9.48
C ASP A 178 -15.16 -21.50 -8.29
N VAL A 179 -14.77 -20.29 -7.87
CA VAL A 179 -13.81 -20.02 -6.80
C VAL A 179 -14.44 -19.07 -5.79
N ASP A 180 -14.43 -19.42 -4.52
CA ASP A 180 -14.93 -18.53 -3.48
C ASP A 180 -13.91 -17.43 -3.11
N ASP A 181 -14.36 -16.43 -2.38
CA ASP A 181 -13.57 -15.26 -1.99
C ASP A 181 -12.40 -15.61 -1.03
N GLY A 182 -12.51 -16.69 -0.24
CA GLY A 182 -11.42 -17.19 0.60
C GLY A 182 -10.30 -17.81 -0.23
N GLN A 183 -10.65 -18.64 -1.21
CA GLN A 183 -9.70 -19.23 -2.15
C GLN A 183 -9.03 -18.15 -3.04
N LEU A 184 -9.81 -17.14 -3.50
CA LEU A 184 -9.27 -16.00 -4.21
C LEU A 184 -8.26 -15.22 -3.36
N ARG A 185 -8.48 -15.11 -2.05
CA ARG A 185 -7.53 -14.46 -1.14
C ARG A 185 -6.22 -15.23 -1.02
N LEU A 186 -6.27 -16.55 -0.91
CA LEU A 186 -5.05 -17.38 -0.89
C LEU A 186 -4.27 -17.23 -2.20
N LEU A 187 -4.97 -17.29 -3.33
CA LEU A 187 -4.37 -17.04 -4.64
C LEU A 187 -3.76 -15.63 -4.74
N ALA A 188 -4.48 -14.60 -4.26
CA ALA A 188 -4.00 -13.23 -4.25
C ALA A 188 -2.74 -13.06 -3.39
N GLN A 189 -2.61 -13.80 -2.27
CA GLN A 189 -1.41 -13.81 -1.45
C GLN A 189 -0.20 -14.40 -2.20
N ASP A 190 -0.41 -15.52 -2.91
CA ASP A 190 0.64 -16.15 -3.72
C ASP A 190 1.07 -15.25 -4.89
N VAL A 191 0.11 -14.68 -5.60
CA VAL A 191 0.36 -13.71 -6.68
C VAL A 191 1.10 -12.48 -6.15
N LEU A 192 0.65 -11.90 -5.03
CA LEU A 192 1.29 -10.74 -4.43
C LEU A 192 2.75 -11.01 -4.05
N GLN A 193 3.05 -12.20 -3.52
CA GLN A 193 4.42 -12.57 -3.16
C GLN A 193 5.35 -12.52 -4.39
N VAL A 194 4.88 -13.01 -5.54
CA VAL A 194 5.65 -12.95 -6.79
C VAL A 194 5.76 -11.54 -7.33
N LEU A 195 4.68 -10.76 -7.25
CA LEU A 195 4.69 -9.36 -7.73
C LEU A 195 5.62 -8.46 -6.88
N LYS A 196 5.86 -8.81 -5.62
CA LYS A 196 6.86 -8.13 -4.77
C LYS A 196 8.31 -8.36 -5.19
N GLU A 197 8.59 -9.34 -6.05
CA GLU A 197 9.91 -9.56 -6.63
C GLU A 197 10.24 -8.52 -7.71
N VAL A 198 9.23 -7.83 -8.26
CA VAL A 198 9.43 -6.75 -9.22
C VAL A 198 10.20 -5.62 -8.53
N PRO A 199 11.33 -5.16 -9.10
CA PRO A 199 12.12 -4.08 -8.54
C PRO A 199 11.29 -2.83 -8.29
N ASP A 200 11.62 -2.10 -7.21
CA ASP A 200 11.01 -0.83 -6.84
C ASP A 200 9.52 -0.88 -6.46
N THR A 201 8.95 -2.06 -6.27
CA THR A 201 7.65 -2.19 -5.62
C THR A 201 7.76 -1.76 -4.15
N GLY A 202 6.79 -0.95 -3.71
CA GLY A 202 6.67 -0.43 -2.36
C GLY A 202 5.69 -1.21 -1.49
N ASN A 203 4.93 -0.49 -0.67
CA ASN A 203 3.89 -1.06 0.15
C ASN A 203 2.84 -1.76 -0.71
N SER A 204 2.37 -2.91 -0.24
CA SER A 204 1.38 -3.69 -0.98
C SER A 204 0.50 -4.46 -0.03
N PHE A 205 -0.78 -4.52 -0.36
CA PHE A 205 -1.79 -5.13 0.50
C PHE A 205 -2.94 -5.73 -0.33
N ILE A 206 -3.76 -6.53 0.35
CA ILE A 206 -4.90 -7.22 -0.25
C ILE A 206 -6.17 -6.70 0.40
N VAL A 207 -7.17 -6.36 -0.42
CA VAL A 207 -8.50 -5.94 0.01
C VAL A 207 -9.52 -6.99 -0.39
N GLY A 208 -10.39 -7.35 0.54
CA GLY A 208 -11.40 -8.37 0.34
C GLY A 208 -10.91 -9.80 0.56
N GLY A 209 -11.82 -10.75 0.36
CA GLY A 209 -11.61 -12.16 0.61
C GLY A 209 -11.57 -12.50 2.10
N ARG A 210 -12.31 -13.52 2.50
CA ARG A 210 -12.36 -13.99 3.88
C ARG A 210 -11.14 -14.86 4.19
N ARG A 211 -10.62 -14.71 5.41
CA ARG A 211 -9.54 -15.57 5.88
C ARG A 211 -10.12 -16.92 6.31
N GLU A 212 -9.37 -17.97 6.10
CA GLU A 212 -9.70 -19.24 6.73
C GLU A 212 -9.47 -19.17 8.23
N GLN A 213 -10.43 -19.69 8.98
CA GLN A 213 -10.35 -19.84 10.43
C GLN A 213 -10.88 -21.20 10.88
N ILE A 214 -10.47 -21.63 12.05
CA ILE A 214 -11.06 -22.78 12.70
C ILE A 214 -12.00 -22.28 13.79
N THR A 215 -13.30 -22.52 13.59
CA THR A 215 -14.35 -22.13 14.53
C THR A 215 -14.66 -23.29 15.46
N VAL A 216 -14.73 -23.01 16.75
CA VAL A 216 -15.10 -23.97 17.79
C VAL A 216 -16.41 -23.55 18.40
N ASP A 217 -17.51 -24.13 17.94
CA ASP A 217 -18.87 -23.87 18.41
C ASP A 217 -19.17 -24.76 19.61
N ALA A 218 -19.11 -24.22 20.82
CA ALA A 218 -19.35 -24.97 22.02
C ALA A 218 -20.84 -25.23 22.26
N TYR A 219 -21.17 -26.42 22.77
CA TYR A 219 -22.54 -26.82 23.15
C TYR A 219 -22.74 -26.60 24.66
N PRO A 220 -23.48 -25.55 25.11
CA PRO A 220 -23.67 -25.25 26.52
C PRO A 220 -24.22 -26.43 27.35
N GLU A 221 -25.14 -27.18 26.77
CA GLU A 221 -25.77 -28.34 27.43
C GLU A 221 -24.73 -29.47 27.69
N ARG A 222 -23.86 -29.73 26.73
CA ARG A 222 -22.80 -30.74 26.87
C ARG A 222 -21.72 -30.29 27.84
N LEU A 223 -21.30 -29.00 27.76
CA LEU A 223 -20.37 -28.43 28.71
C LEU A 223 -20.88 -28.58 30.14
N SER A 224 -22.16 -28.25 30.38
CA SER A 224 -22.78 -28.42 31.68
C SER A 224 -22.88 -29.86 32.11
N GLY A 225 -23.21 -30.78 31.19
CA GLY A 225 -23.30 -32.24 31.45
C GLY A 225 -21.96 -32.85 31.87
N TYR A 226 -20.87 -32.44 31.26
CA TYR A 226 -19.51 -32.87 31.61
C TYR A 226 -18.85 -32.04 32.71
N ARG A 227 -19.49 -30.95 33.19
CA ARG A 227 -18.98 -29.99 34.19
C ARG A 227 -17.69 -29.30 33.75
N ILE A 228 -17.58 -29.00 32.48
CA ILE A 228 -16.46 -28.27 31.86
C ILE A 228 -16.92 -26.85 31.55
N SER A 229 -16.09 -25.87 31.86
CA SER A 229 -16.38 -24.48 31.50
C SER A 229 -15.90 -24.13 30.08
N LEU A 230 -16.51 -23.12 29.45
CA LEU A 230 -16.02 -22.61 28.19
C LEU A 230 -14.59 -22.06 28.30
N ALA A 231 -14.25 -21.53 29.48
CA ALA A 231 -12.89 -21.03 29.77
C ALA A 231 -11.85 -22.17 29.77
N ASP A 232 -12.21 -23.36 30.28
CA ASP A 232 -11.33 -24.52 30.27
C ASP A 232 -11.05 -24.98 28.83
N VAL A 233 -12.08 -25.00 27.98
CA VAL A 233 -11.92 -25.34 26.56
C VAL A 233 -10.99 -24.33 25.87
N ALA A 234 -11.22 -23.02 26.05
CA ALA A 234 -10.40 -21.97 25.48
C ALA A 234 -8.94 -22.05 25.96
N HIS A 235 -8.75 -22.26 27.25
CA HIS A 235 -7.40 -22.39 27.86
C HIS A 235 -6.66 -23.64 27.34
N THR A 236 -7.36 -24.76 27.20
CA THR A 236 -6.79 -26.00 26.65
C THR A 236 -6.32 -25.80 25.21
N ILE A 237 -7.15 -25.20 24.36
CA ILE A 237 -6.78 -24.90 22.96
C ILE A 237 -5.60 -23.94 22.91
N GLN A 238 -5.62 -22.88 23.73
CA GLN A 238 -4.53 -21.91 23.77
C GLN A 238 -3.21 -22.51 24.22
N THR A 239 -3.24 -23.39 25.22
CA THR A 239 -2.05 -24.06 25.74
C THR A 239 -1.51 -25.12 24.79
N ALA A 240 -2.42 -25.85 24.09
CA ALA A 240 -2.04 -26.83 23.10
C ALA A 240 -1.49 -26.20 21.82
N ASN A 241 -1.91 -24.98 21.50
CA ASN A 241 -1.43 -24.21 20.34
C ASN A 241 -0.14 -23.45 20.66
N ALA A 242 0.85 -24.13 21.22
CA ALA A 242 2.13 -23.54 21.60
C ALA A 242 3.28 -24.52 21.37
N GLU A 243 4.41 -23.96 21.02
CA GLU A 243 5.68 -24.66 20.88
C GLU A 243 6.65 -24.10 21.91
N THR A 244 7.26 -24.98 22.69
CA THR A 244 8.18 -24.55 23.78
C THR A 244 9.46 -25.35 23.71
N THR A 245 10.59 -24.65 23.87
CA THR A 245 11.88 -25.32 23.99
C THR A 245 12.01 -25.94 25.38
N ALA A 246 12.02 -27.27 25.43
CA ALA A 246 12.13 -28.04 26.68
C ALA A 246 13.57 -28.16 27.21
N GLY A 247 14.56 -27.68 26.46
CA GLY A 247 15.96 -27.72 26.82
C GLY A 247 16.85 -28.07 25.62
N GLY A 248 18.10 -28.45 25.89
CA GLY A 248 19.05 -28.87 24.87
C GLY A 248 19.85 -30.08 25.32
N VAL A 249 20.27 -30.89 24.36
CA VAL A 249 21.15 -32.04 24.55
C VAL A 249 22.43 -31.80 23.79
N GLU A 250 23.56 -31.90 24.46
CA GLU A 250 24.87 -31.88 23.80
C GLU A 250 25.31 -33.31 23.47
N SER A 251 25.59 -33.59 22.20
CA SER A 251 26.12 -34.85 21.75
C SER A 251 27.12 -34.64 20.62
N SER A 252 28.28 -35.27 20.76
CA SER A 252 29.33 -35.28 19.72
C SER A 252 29.80 -33.85 19.29
N GLY A 253 29.76 -32.86 20.20
CA GLY A 253 30.15 -31.48 19.89
C GLY A 253 29.05 -30.65 19.18
N ALA A 254 27.86 -31.18 19.03
CA ALA A 254 26.69 -30.48 18.51
C ALA A 254 25.65 -30.26 19.62
N HIS A 255 25.02 -29.09 19.63
CA HIS A 255 23.92 -28.76 20.53
C HIS A 255 22.57 -28.99 19.80
N PHE A 256 21.74 -29.85 20.35
CA PHE A 256 20.40 -30.14 19.84
C PHE A 256 19.34 -29.53 20.76
N SER A 257 18.58 -28.59 20.26
CA SER A 257 17.42 -28.06 21.01
C SER A 257 16.29 -29.09 20.99
N VAL A 258 15.76 -29.39 22.15
CA VAL A 258 14.56 -30.24 22.30
C VAL A 258 13.34 -29.34 22.32
N ILE A 259 12.49 -29.48 21.31
CA ILE A 259 11.24 -28.70 21.19
C ILE A 259 10.08 -29.63 21.54
N THR A 260 9.14 -29.14 22.33
CA THR A 260 7.90 -29.83 22.71
C THR A 260 6.69 -29.01 22.30
N GLY A 261 5.63 -29.69 21.86
CA GLY A 261 4.43 -29.06 21.32
C GLY A 261 4.53 -28.80 19.83
N SER A 262 3.46 -28.33 19.25
CA SER A 262 3.37 -27.83 17.88
C SER A 262 2.15 -26.93 17.77
N PHE A 263 2.20 -25.96 16.86
CA PHE A 263 1.00 -25.20 16.54
C PHE A 263 -0.05 -26.10 15.88
N LEU A 264 -1.31 -25.90 16.28
CA LEU A 264 -2.45 -26.63 15.73
C LEU A 264 -2.71 -26.19 14.28
N LYS A 265 -2.79 -27.15 13.35
CA LYS A 265 -2.88 -26.90 11.92
C LYS A 265 -4.23 -27.28 11.30
N SER A 266 -5.04 -28.05 12.02
CA SER A 266 -6.29 -28.57 11.47
C SER A 266 -7.40 -28.67 12.52
N ALA A 267 -8.64 -28.67 12.05
CA ALA A 267 -9.82 -28.91 12.87
C ALA A 267 -9.75 -30.30 13.57
N ASP A 268 -9.15 -31.28 12.93
CA ASP A 268 -9.02 -32.64 13.48
C ASP A 268 -8.07 -32.70 14.68
N GLU A 269 -7.00 -31.93 14.66
CA GLU A 269 -6.08 -31.81 15.80
C GLU A 269 -6.79 -31.20 17.00
N ILE A 270 -7.57 -30.14 16.79
CA ILE A 270 -8.35 -29.49 17.84
C ILE A 270 -9.42 -30.43 18.39
N ASN A 271 -10.12 -31.19 17.54
CA ASN A 271 -11.12 -32.15 17.94
C ASN A 271 -10.60 -33.20 18.93
N ARG A 272 -9.32 -33.56 18.84
CA ARG A 272 -8.68 -34.61 19.66
C ARG A 272 -8.09 -34.09 20.98
N LEU A 273 -8.14 -32.78 21.24
CA LEU A 273 -7.65 -32.25 22.50
C LEU A 273 -8.54 -32.67 23.65
N VAL A 274 -7.92 -33.05 24.77
CA VAL A 274 -8.61 -33.42 26.01
C VAL A 274 -8.85 -32.13 26.81
N VAL A 275 -10.12 -31.79 27.02
CA VAL A 275 -10.54 -30.58 27.76
C VAL A 275 -10.86 -30.86 29.23
N GLY A 276 -10.89 -32.08 29.64
CA GLY A 276 -11.12 -32.47 31.02
C GLY A 276 -11.37 -33.97 31.16
N THR A 277 -11.81 -34.40 32.37
CA THR A 277 -12.19 -35.77 32.66
C THR A 277 -13.56 -35.81 33.33
N TYR A 278 -14.39 -36.76 32.97
CA TYR A 278 -15.67 -37.02 33.60
C TYR A 278 -15.79 -38.49 33.95
N ASN A 279 -15.98 -38.80 35.23
CA ASN A 279 -15.98 -40.18 35.76
C ASN A 279 -14.72 -40.98 35.33
N GLU A 280 -13.54 -40.34 35.42
CA GLU A 280 -12.23 -40.92 35.02
C GLU A 280 -12.06 -41.17 33.51
N ILE A 281 -13.02 -40.76 32.69
CA ILE A 281 -12.95 -40.85 31.24
C ILE A 281 -12.54 -39.50 30.65
N PRO A 282 -11.56 -39.42 29.74
CA PRO A 282 -11.19 -38.19 29.09
C PRO A 282 -12.33 -37.66 28.24
N VAL A 283 -12.57 -36.37 28.32
CA VAL A 283 -13.53 -35.64 27.50
C VAL A 283 -12.75 -34.81 26.47
N TYR A 284 -13.09 -35.01 25.19
CA TYR A 284 -12.43 -34.36 24.07
C TYR A 284 -13.21 -33.11 23.64
N VAL A 285 -12.55 -32.23 22.87
CA VAL A 285 -13.22 -31.04 22.29
C VAL A 285 -14.44 -31.46 21.47
N HIS A 286 -14.36 -32.53 20.66
CA HIS A 286 -15.49 -32.99 19.84
C HIS A 286 -16.70 -33.45 20.64
N ASP A 287 -16.54 -33.83 21.93
CA ASP A 287 -17.65 -34.20 22.79
C ASP A 287 -18.48 -32.99 23.24
N VAL A 288 -17.85 -31.83 23.39
CA VAL A 288 -18.45 -30.61 23.95
C VAL A 288 -18.58 -29.43 22.96
N ALA A 289 -17.96 -29.56 21.78
CA ALA A 289 -17.98 -28.53 20.76
C ALA A 289 -18.00 -29.12 19.34
N ARG A 290 -18.39 -28.32 18.39
CA ARG A 290 -18.24 -28.61 16.96
C ARG A 290 -17.09 -27.79 16.41
N VAL A 291 -16.07 -28.43 15.88
CA VAL A 291 -14.92 -27.78 15.25
C VAL A 291 -15.09 -27.80 13.74
N ARG A 292 -14.95 -26.66 13.10
CA ARG A 292 -15.08 -26.52 11.65
C ARG A 292 -14.01 -25.60 11.12
N GLN A 293 -13.43 -25.95 9.99
CA GLN A 293 -12.63 -25.05 9.19
C GLN A 293 -13.56 -24.32 8.22
N VAL A 294 -13.74 -23.03 8.40
CA VAL A 294 -14.69 -22.20 7.65
C VAL A 294 -14.07 -20.83 7.42
N PRO A 295 -14.47 -20.11 6.37
CA PRO A 295 -14.10 -18.71 6.24
C PRO A 295 -14.62 -17.86 7.42
N GLU A 296 -13.87 -16.82 7.79
CA GLU A 296 -14.33 -15.81 8.77
C GLU A 296 -15.62 -15.12 8.31
N ASP A 297 -16.33 -14.51 9.24
CA ASP A 297 -17.46 -13.64 8.90
C ASP A 297 -16.96 -12.48 8.06
N ALA A 298 -17.70 -12.13 7.00
CA ALA A 298 -17.28 -11.15 6.03
C ALA A 298 -17.31 -9.73 6.65
N GLU A 299 -16.15 -9.14 6.91
CA GLU A 299 -16.02 -7.73 7.30
C GLU A 299 -15.86 -6.82 6.09
N GLN A 300 -15.17 -7.29 5.06
CA GLN A 300 -14.94 -6.58 3.82
C GLN A 300 -15.35 -7.45 2.64
N LEU A 301 -16.32 -6.99 1.88
CA LEU A 301 -16.77 -7.65 0.65
C LEU A 301 -16.28 -6.88 -0.55
N VAL A 302 -15.66 -7.58 -1.49
CA VAL A 302 -15.30 -7.08 -2.81
C VAL A 302 -16.04 -7.90 -3.85
N ALA A 303 -16.77 -7.22 -4.72
CA ALA A 303 -17.47 -7.85 -5.83
C ALA A 303 -17.09 -7.13 -7.13
N TYR A 304 -16.94 -7.90 -8.19
CA TYR A 304 -16.60 -7.39 -9.51
C TYR A 304 -17.83 -7.34 -10.40
N TYR A 305 -17.99 -6.21 -11.07
CA TYR A 305 -19.06 -5.96 -12.03
C TYR A 305 -18.48 -5.43 -13.33
N THR A 306 -19.02 -5.88 -14.45
CA THR A 306 -18.66 -5.34 -15.76
C THR A 306 -19.72 -4.37 -16.26
N GLY A 307 -19.27 -3.29 -16.91
CA GLY A 307 -20.15 -2.33 -17.55
C GLY A 307 -20.29 -2.58 -19.06
N PRO A 308 -21.10 -1.77 -19.76
CA PRO A 308 -21.33 -1.93 -21.21
C PRO A 308 -20.07 -1.79 -22.09
N ALA A 309 -19.00 -1.21 -21.56
CA ALA A 309 -17.73 -1.02 -22.26
C ALA A 309 -16.72 -2.15 -21.97
N ALA A 310 -17.13 -3.22 -21.27
CA ALA A 310 -16.26 -4.35 -21.03
C ALA A 310 -15.90 -5.05 -22.35
N PRO A 311 -14.67 -5.61 -22.46
CA PRO A 311 -14.29 -6.42 -23.60
C PRO A 311 -15.25 -7.61 -23.79
N GLU A 312 -15.46 -8.01 -25.05
CA GLU A 312 -16.29 -9.19 -25.37
C GLU A 312 -15.78 -10.44 -24.61
N GLY A 313 -16.68 -11.19 -24.02
CA GLY A 313 -16.38 -12.42 -23.27
C GLY A 313 -15.95 -12.20 -21.82
N ILE A 314 -15.93 -10.95 -21.33
CA ILE A 314 -15.69 -10.62 -19.93
C ILE A 314 -17.00 -10.07 -19.35
N GLU A 315 -17.80 -10.96 -18.76
CA GLU A 315 -19.05 -10.60 -18.11
C GLU A 315 -19.00 -11.02 -16.63
N ALA A 316 -19.30 -10.08 -15.74
CA ALA A 316 -19.41 -10.33 -14.31
C ALA A 316 -20.54 -9.47 -13.73
N ASP A 317 -21.38 -10.08 -12.91
CA ASP A 317 -22.47 -9.44 -12.18
C ASP A 317 -22.39 -9.83 -10.70
N GLY A 318 -21.58 -9.10 -9.93
CA GLY A 318 -21.36 -9.39 -8.53
C GLY A 318 -20.46 -10.59 -8.25
N ALA A 319 -19.54 -10.91 -9.17
CA ALA A 319 -18.60 -12.01 -8.97
C ALA A 319 -17.73 -11.77 -7.72
N PRO A 320 -17.52 -12.79 -6.86
CA PRO A 320 -16.59 -12.67 -5.74
C PRO A 320 -15.21 -12.24 -6.22
N ALA A 321 -14.64 -11.28 -5.54
CA ALA A 321 -13.37 -10.70 -5.99
C ALA A 321 -12.44 -10.36 -4.81
N VAL A 322 -11.17 -10.26 -5.13
CA VAL A 322 -10.11 -9.83 -4.20
C VAL A 322 -9.18 -8.88 -4.96
N THR A 323 -8.89 -7.73 -4.37
CA THR A 323 -8.03 -6.74 -5.00
C THR A 323 -6.64 -6.74 -4.36
N VAL A 324 -5.63 -6.89 -5.20
CA VAL A 324 -4.22 -6.72 -4.85
C VAL A 324 -3.83 -5.28 -5.20
N ALA A 325 -3.35 -4.54 -4.22
CA ALA A 325 -2.93 -3.15 -4.36
C ALA A 325 -1.41 -3.05 -4.17
N ILE A 326 -0.72 -2.39 -5.11
CA ILE A 326 0.74 -2.30 -5.13
C ILE A 326 1.15 -0.84 -5.30
N ALA A 327 1.91 -0.32 -4.35
CA ALA A 327 2.56 0.97 -4.42
C ALA A 327 3.99 0.84 -4.95
N LYS A 328 4.64 1.97 -5.22
CA LYS A 328 6.05 2.03 -5.62
C LYS A 328 6.91 2.56 -4.47
N LYS A 329 8.24 2.35 -4.56
CA LYS A 329 9.17 3.02 -3.65
C LYS A 329 9.29 4.52 -3.97
N PRO A 330 9.65 5.35 -2.96
CA PRO A 330 9.94 6.75 -3.17
C PRO A 330 10.99 6.97 -4.28
N LEU A 331 10.85 8.07 -5.03
CA LEU A 331 11.79 8.50 -6.08
C LEU A 331 11.95 7.54 -7.28
N THR A 332 11.11 6.50 -7.40
CA THR A 332 11.15 5.56 -8.53
C THR A 332 10.17 5.94 -9.63
N ASN A 333 10.41 5.45 -10.84
CA ASN A 333 9.57 5.73 -12.01
C ASN A 333 8.30 4.87 -11.99
N GLY A 334 7.14 5.50 -11.78
CA GLY A 334 5.85 4.83 -11.70
C GLY A 334 5.44 4.10 -12.98
N VAL A 335 5.81 4.63 -14.16
CA VAL A 335 5.52 4.01 -15.45
C VAL A 335 6.27 2.69 -15.59
N THR A 336 7.57 2.69 -15.28
CA THR A 336 8.42 1.49 -15.38
C THR A 336 7.98 0.40 -14.42
N VAL A 337 7.69 0.77 -13.17
CA VAL A 337 7.24 -0.20 -12.14
C VAL A 337 5.88 -0.79 -12.54
N ALA A 338 4.93 0.04 -12.98
CA ALA A 338 3.61 -0.43 -13.40
C ALA A 338 3.71 -1.38 -14.61
N SER A 339 4.51 -1.05 -15.63
CA SER A 339 4.74 -1.91 -16.79
C SER A 339 5.32 -3.26 -16.38
N ALA A 340 6.36 -3.27 -15.52
CA ALA A 340 6.97 -4.50 -15.05
C ALA A 340 6.01 -5.38 -14.22
N ILE A 341 5.10 -4.76 -13.44
CA ILE A 341 4.03 -5.48 -12.75
C ILE A 341 3.08 -6.12 -13.76
N MET A 342 2.66 -5.38 -14.81
CA MET A 342 1.75 -5.91 -15.83
C MET A 342 2.37 -7.07 -16.60
N ASP A 343 3.64 -6.96 -17.01
CA ASP A 343 4.38 -8.03 -17.67
C ASP A 343 4.44 -9.28 -16.78
N LYS A 344 4.68 -9.08 -15.48
CA LYS A 344 4.73 -10.18 -14.52
C LYS A 344 3.37 -10.86 -14.32
N VAL A 345 2.28 -10.11 -14.33
CA VAL A 345 0.91 -10.65 -14.27
C VAL A 345 0.62 -11.55 -15.47
N GLU A 346 1.03 -11.11 -16.68
CA GLU A 346 0.85 -11.93 -17.90
C GLU A 346 1.63 -13.24 -17.83
N GLU A 347 2.84 -13.26 -17.25
CA GLU A 347 3.60 -14.50 -17.01
C GLU A 347 2.89 -15.46 -16.06
N LEU A 348 2.11 -14.94 -15.11
CA LEU A 348 1.42 -15.76 -14.10
C LEU A 348 0.13 -16.39 -14.63
N LYS A 349 -0.47 -15.81 -15.68
CA LYS A 349 -1.69 -16.35 -16.32
C LYS A 349 -1.46 -17.74 -16.91
N GLY A 350 -2.41 -18.63 -16.69
CA GLY A 350 -2.36 -20.02 -17.16
C GLY A 350 -1.37 -20.92 -16.42
N GLY A 351 -0.56 -20.38 -15.53
CA GLY A 351 0.33 -21.11 -14.64
C GLY A 351 -0.14 -21.04 -13.20
N ARG A 352 0.27 -20.00 -12.46
CA ARG A 352 -0.16 -19.81 -11.06
C ARG A 352 -1.60 -19.31 -10.94
N ILE A 353 -2.05 -18.49 -11.89
CA ILE A 353 -3.43 -18.02 -11.96
C ILE A 353 -4.21 -18.99 -12.84
N PRO A 354 -5.16 -19.75 -12.27
CA PRO A 354 -5.94 -20.74 -13.01
C PRO A 354 -6.94 -20.07 -13.96
N ASN A 355 -7.38 -20.78 -15.00
CA ASN A 355 -8.22 -20.23 -16.06
C ASN A 355 -9.62 -19.80 -15.62
N ASN A 356 -10.11 -20.31 -14.49
CA ASN A 356 -11.38 -19.93 -13.88
C ASN A 356 -11.30 -18.65 -13.03
N VAL A 357 -10.12 -18.06 -12.93
CA VAL A 357 -9.91 -16.75 -12.30
C VAL A 357 -9.44 -15.76 -13.34
N GLU A 358 -10.11 -14.62 -13.41
CA GLU A 358 -9.69 -13.49 -14.25
C GLU A 358 -8.98 -12.43 -13.40
N VAL A 359 -8.01 -11.74 -14.01
CA VAL A 359 -7.33 -10.60 -13.40
C VAL A 359 -7.64 -9.36 -14.20
N SER A 360 -8.39 -8.46 -13.59
CA SER A 360 -8.73 -7.17 -14.18
C SER A 360 -7.91 -6.06 -13.56
N VAL A 361 -7.35 -5.20 -14.39
CA VAL A 361 -6.64 -3.99 -13.95
C VAL A 361 -7.68 -2.94 -13.60
N THR A 362 -7.82 -2.63 -12.32
CA THR A 362 -8.80 -1.65 -11.83
C THR A 362 -8.19 -0.27 -11.63
N ARG A 363 -6.85 -0.18 -11.56
CA ARG A 363 -6.09 1.07 -11.55
C ARG A 363 -4.72 0.84 -12.17
N ASN A 364 -4.28 1.75 -13.04
CA ASN A 364 -2.93 1.79 -13.60
C ASN A 364 -2.47 3.25 -13.75
N TYR A 365 -1.88 3.80 -12.71
CA TYR A 365 -1.35 5.16 -12.72
C TYR A 365 -0.08 5.28 -13.57
N GLY A 366 0.60 4.18 -13.86
CA GLY A 366 1.73 4.19 -14.80
C GLY A 366 1.27 4.51 -16.22
N GLU A 367 0.18 3.91 -16.68
CA GLU A 367 -0.39 4.15 -18.01
C GLU A 367 -0.89 5.60 -18.15
N THR A 368 -1.65 6.08 -17.14
CA THR A 368 -2.15 7.46 -17.11
C THR A 368 -1.01 8.48 -17.14
N ALA A 369 0.05 8.24 -16.35
CA ALA A 369 1.23 9.11 -16.31
C ALA A 369 1.97 9.11 -17.65
N ASP A 370 2.15 7.96 -18.30
CA ASP A 370 2.83 7.87 -19.58
C ASP A 370 2.06 8.57 -20.70
N GLU A 371 0.74 8.37 -20.74
CA GLU A 371 -0.15 9.06 -21.69
C GLU A 371 -0.06 10.59 -21.55
N LYS A 372 -0.19 11.10 -20.32
CA LYS A 372 -0.16 12.55 -20.06
C LYS A 372 1.21 13.18 -20.34
N VAL A 373 2.29 12.53 -19.95
CA VAL A 373 3.65 13.00 -20.22
C VAL A 373 3.96 12.96 -21.70
N SER A 374 3.57 11.91 -22.41
CA SER A 374 3.76 11.78 -23.85
C SER A 374 2.98 12.85 -24.63
N GLU A 375 1.74 13.14 -24.23
CA GLU A 375 0.94 14.23 -24.79
C GLU A 375 1.61 15.60 -24.58
N LEU A 376 2.13 15.84 -23.37
CA LEU A 376 2.83 17.10 -23.04
C LEU A 376 4.09 17.26 -23.89
N ILE A 377 4.92 16.22 -24.02
CA ILE A 377 6.14 16.24 -24.82
C ILE A 377 5.81 16.51 -26.28
N PHE A 378 4.78 15.85 -26.83
CA PHE A 378 4.34 16.05 -28.20
C PHE A 378 3.89 17.52 -28.45
N LYS A 379 3.08 18.08 -27.58
CA LYS A 379 2.67 19.49 -27.64
C LYS A 379 3.85 20.45 -27.54
N LEU A 380 4.83 20.14 -26.69
CA LEU A 380 6.06 20.93 -26.57
C LEU A 380 6.88 20.90 -27.89
N PHE A 381 7.00 19.75 -28.53
CA PHE A 381 7.68 19.64 -29.84
C PHE A 381 6.97 20.48 -30.90
N ILE A 382 5.63 20.42 -30.97
CA ILE A 382 4.85 21.23 -31.90
C ILE A 382 5.08 22.73 -31.62
N ALA A 383 4.96 23.16 -30.37
CA ALA A 383 5.18 24.57 -30.02
C ALA A 383 6.60 25.03 -30.37
N THR A 384 7.60 24.22 -30.07
CA THR A 384 9.00 24.50 -30.42
C THR A 384 9.19 24.62 -31.93
N PHE A 385 8.61 23.71 -32.70
CA PHE A 385 8.66 23.75 -34.17
C PHE A 385 8.08 25.07 -34.74
N PHE A 386 6.91 25.50 -34.22
CA PHE A 386 6.31 26.77 -34.67
C PHE A 386 7.09 28.03 -34.23
N VAL A 387 7.86 27.97 -33.16
CA VAL A 387 8.75 29.09 -32.75
C VAL A 387 9.97 29.18 -33.66
N PHE A 388 10.43 28.08 -34.24
CA PHE A 388 11.59 28.10 -35.16
C PHE A 388 11.22 28.35 -36.62
N LEU A 389 9.95 28.29 -37.00
CA LEU A 389 9.44 28.63 -38.33
C LEU A 389 9.13 30.11 -38.45
#